data_e460275bde03cdaae2637eb2f48bdff9
#
_entry.id   e460275bde03cdaae2637eb2f48bdff9
#
_cell.length_a   1.000
_cell.length_b   1.000
_cell.length_c   1.000
_cell.angle_alpha   90.00
_cell.angle_beta   90.00
_cell.angle_gamma   90.00
#
_symmetry.space_group_name_H-M   'P 1'
#
loop_
_entity.id
_entity.type
_entity.pdbx_description
1 polymer ?
#
loop_
_entity_poly.entity_id
_entity_poly.type
_entity_poly.pdbx_seq_one_letter_code
_entity_poly.pdbx_strand_id
1 'polypeptide(L)'
;PPAGWRGGFGVHDVSDPARPREIARWQTAGAGMHRYDFDGRYLYGSPTMEGYHGNIVGIFDLKDPARPQEVGRWWMPGQWIAGGETPAWKGTAHRCHHPLRMGNRLYTSYWHGGFVILDIEDMARPELVSGLDWSPPFPCPTHSAVPVPFEINGRKYLVVSDEDVFQLFPGPPAFVWIVDVTME
;
A
#
# COMPACT_ATOMS: atom_id res chain seq x y z
N PRO A 1 -6.27 19.33 5.47
CA PRO A 1 -7.70 19.06 5.42
C PRO A 1 -8.48 20.11 6.22
N PRO A 2 -9.74 20.39 5.88
CA PRO A 2 -10.58 21.31 6.66
C PRO A 2 -10.70 20.88 8.13
N ALA A 3 -10.97 21.83 9.03
CA ALA A 3 -11.21 21.52 10.43
C ALA A 3 -12.36 20.49 10.56
N GLY A 4 -12.13 19.43 11.32
CA GLY A 4 -13.09 18.32 11.49
C GLY A 4 -13.04 17.24 10.41
N TRP A 5 -12.18 17.38 9.39
CA TRP A 5 -11.96 16.32 8.42
C TRP A 5 -11.36 15.08 9.10
N ARG A 6 -11.93 13.93 8.78
CA ARG A 6 -11.39 12.62 9.15
C ARG A 6 -11.32 11.77 7.91
N GLY A 7 -10.12 11.30 7.59
CA GLY A 7 -9.90 10.35 6.51
C GLY A 7 -10.36 8.95 6.89
N GLY A 8 -10.27 8.03 5.95
CA GLY A 8 -10.63 6.63 6.15
C GLY A 8 -11.30 6.03 4.93
N PHE A 9 -12.21 5.08 5.14
CA PHE A 9 -13.03 4.50 4.08
C PHE A 9 -14.47 4.29 4.56
N GLY A 10 -15.43 4.32 3.62
CA GLY A 10 -16.83 3.99 3.85
C GLY A 10 -17.18 2.63 3.28
N VAL A 11 -18.04 1.90 3.97
CA VAL A 11 -18.65 0.65 3.49
C VAL A 11 -20.10 0.93 3.13
N HIS A 12 -20.49 0.53 1.93
CA HIS A 12 -21.83 0.82 1.40
C HIS A 12 -22.56 -0.45 1.02
N ASP A 13 -23.83 -0.51 1.38
CA ASP A 13 -24.78 -1.47 0.84
C ASP A 13 -25.19 -1.02 -0.57
N VAL A 14 -24.94 -1.85 -1.55
CA VAL A 14 -25.25 -1.62 -2.97
C VAL A 14 -26.30 -2.62 -3.49
N SER A 15 -27.10 -3.22 -2.62
CA SER A 15 -28.20 -4.12 -2.99
C SER A 15 -29.19 -3.43 -3.95
N ASP A 16 -29.39 -2.13 -3.78
CA ASP A 16 -29.99 -1.25 -4.78
C ASP A 16 -28.90 -0.31 -5.31
N PRO A 17 -28.29 -0.60 -6.48
CA PRO A 17 -27.18 0.19 -7.01
C PRO A 17 -27.55 1.63 -7.37
N ALA A 18 -28.86 1.93 -7.54
CA ALA A 18 -29.32 3.29 -7.78
C ALA A 18 -29.40 4.12 -6.47
N ARG A 19 -29.37 3.47 -5.32
CA ARG A 19 -29.45 4.10 -3.99
C ARG A 19 -28.46 3.47 -3.01
N PRO A 20 -27.14 3.63 -3.22
CA PRO A 20 -26.13 3.13 -2.30
C PRO A 20 -26.31 3.77 -0.93
N ARG A 21 -26.21 2.95 0.12
CA ARG A 21 -26.39 3.39 1.51
C ARG A 21 -25.14 3.08 2.32
N GLU A 22 -24.51 4.09 2.92
CA GLU A 22 -23.42 3.86 3.85
C GLU A 22 -23.91 3.09 5.08
N ILE A 23 -23.24 1.97 5.41
CA ILE A 23 -23.55 1.12 6.57
C ILE A 23 -22.49 1.19 7.65
N ALA A 24 -21.27 1.57 7.29
CA ALA A 24 -20.17 1.77 8.24
C ALA A 24 -19.14 2.72 7.68
N ARG A 25 -18.31 3.27 8.58
CA ARG A 25 -17.13 4.07 8.25
C ARG A 25 -16.02 3.79 9.24
N TRP A 26 -14.84 3.42 8.71
CA TRP A 26 -13.62 3.43 9.48
C TRP A 26 -12.92 4.77 9.29
N GLN A 27 -12.39 5.35 10.38
CA GLN A 27 -11.80 6.68 10.37
C GLN A 27 -10.40 6.68 10.95
N THR A 28 -9.55 7.55 10.41
CA THR A 28 -8.24 7.90 10.93
C THR A 28 -8.13 9.41 11.12
N ALA A 29 -7.28 9.84 12.06
CA ALA A 29 -6.95 11.25 12.23
C ALA A 29 -6.09 11.82 11.08
N GLY A 30 -5.53 10.95 10.23
CA GLY A 30 -4.76 11.35 9.06
C GLY A 30 -5.61 11.83 7.88
N ALA A 31 -4.96 12.03 6.71
CA ALA A 31 -5.61 12.54 5.50
C ALA A 31 -6.53 11.51 4.81
N GLY A 32 -6.40 10.22 5.13
CA GLY A 32 -7.30 9.18 4.65
C GLY A 32 -6.60 7.96 4.06
N MET A 33 -7.37 7.17 3.32
CA MET A 33 -6.94 6.01 2.55
C MET A 33 -6.67 6.44 1.11
N HIS A 34 -5.49 6.07 0.55
CA HIS A 34 -5.15 6.43 -0.82
C HIS A 34 -5.52 5.32 -1.82
N ARG A 35 -4.99 4.13 -1.61
CA ARG A 35 -5.24 2.95 -2.46
C ARG A 35 -5.60 1.75 -1.59
N TYR A 36 -6.24 0.76 -2.18
CA TYR A 36 -6.57 -0.48 -1.48
C TYR A 36 -6.73 -1.65 -2.47
N ASP A 37 -6.62 -2.86 -1.92
CA ASP A 37 -7.06 -4.11 -2.51
C ASP A 37 -8.07 -4.77 -1.58
N PHE A 38 -8.96 -5.62 -2.11
CA PHE A 38 -10.00 -6.29 -1.32
C PHE A 38 -10.23 -7.71 -1.83
N ASP A 39 -10.08 -8.69 -0.97
CA ASP A 39 -10.18 -10.11 -1.31
C ASP A 39 -11.54 -10.76 -1.04
N GLY A 40 -12.53 -9.95 -0.69
CA GLY A 40 -13.87 -10.41 -0.31
C GLY A 40 -14.10 -10.46 1.21
N ARG A 41 -13.04 -10.40 2.01
CA ARG A 41 -13.10 -10.28 3.47
C ARG A 41 -12.16 -9.21 4.02
N TYR A 42 -10.90 -9.22 3.59
CA TYR A 42 -9.91 -8.28 4.08
C TYR A 42 -9.66 -7.16 3.09
N LEU A 43 -9.57 -5.95 3.60
CA LEU A 43 -9.12 -4.79 2.86
C LEU A 43 -7.67 -4.52 3.25
N TYR A 44 -6.81 -4.43 2.24
CA TYR A 44 -5.41 -4.07 2.35
C TYR A 44 -5.26 -2.66 1.80
N GLY A 45 -4.94 -1.71 2.65
CA GLY A 45 -5.00 -0.32 2.26
C GLY A 45 -3.75 0.47 2.59
N SER A 46 -3.69 1.69 2.05
CA SER A 46 -2.62 2.66 2.30
C SER A 46 -3.14 3.90 3.03
N PRO A 47 -3.51 3.78 4.33
CA PRO A 47 -3.96 4.92 5.12
C PRO A 47 -2.78 5.82 5.54
N THR A 48 -3.07 7.11 5.75
CA THR A 48 -2.28 7.94 6.64
C THR A 48 -2.80 7.78 8.06
N MET A 49 -1.91 7.61 9.02
CA MET A 49 -2.27 7.42 10.43
C MET A 49 -1.50 8.38 11.33
N GLU A 50 -2.11 8.71 12.47
CA GLU A 50 -1.48 9.54 13.47
C GLU A 50 -0.18 8.90 13.98
N GLY A 51 0.87 9.70 14.09
CA GLY A 51 2.19 9.25 14.56
C GLY A 51 3.08 8.64 13.48
N TYR A 52 2.59 8.52 12.24
CA TYR A 52 3.37 8.00 11.12
C TYR A 52 3.65 9.06 10.06
N HIS A 53 4.81 8.95 9.43
CA HIS A 53 5.16 9.75 8.27
C HIS A 53 4.62 9.11 6.99
N GLY A 54 3.72 9.83 6.30
CA GLY A 54 3.12 9.35 5.04
C GLY A 54 2.13 8.19 5.23
N ASN A 55 1.88 7.48 4.14
CA ASN A 55 0.98 6.33 4.14
C ASN A 55 1.72 5.06 4.59
N ILE A 56 1.05 4.24 5.36
CA ILE A 56 1.53 2.90 5.80
C ILE A 56 0.60 1.81 5.25
N VAL A 57 0.97 0.56 5.41
CA VAL A 57 0.06 -0.57 5.13
C VAL A 57 -0.90 -0.73 6.31
N GLY A 58 -2.21 -0.82 6.02
CA GLY A 58 -3.25 -1.19 6.97
C GLY A 58 -4.03 -2.40 6.48
N ILE A 59 -4.32 -3.35 7.36
CA ILE A 59 -5.11 -4.55 7.07
C ILE A 59 -6.39 -4.49 7.91
N PHE A 60 -7.54 -4.63 7.26
CA PHE A 60 -8.84 -4.46 7.92
C PHE A 60 -9.73 -5.68 7.63
N ASP A 61 -10.30 -6.29 8.68
CA ASP A 61 -11.29 -7.36 8.56
C ASP A 61 -12.70 -6.74 8.38
N LEU A 62 -13.34 -7.08 7.27
CA LEU A 62 -14.70 -6.70 6.92
C LEU A 62 -15.65 -7.91 6.98
N LYS A 63 -15.34 -8.94 7.78
CA LYS A 63 -16.23 -10.08 8.01
C LYS A 63 -17.62 -9.63 8.45
N ASP A 64 -17.69 -8.61 9.30
CA ASP A 64 -18.90 -7.85 9.57
C ASP A 64 -18.74 -6.46 8.92
N PRO A 65 -19.33 -6.23 7.75
CA PRO A 65 -19.15 -4.98 7.01
C PRO A 65 -19.73 -3.76 7.75
N ALA A 66 -20.59 -3.97 8.74
CA ALA A 66 -21.09 -2.90 9.59
C ALA A 66 -20.11 -2.52 10.71
N ARG A 67 -19.06 -3.31 10.93
CA ARG A 67 -18.05 -3.10 11.97
C ARG A 67 -16.64 -3.43 11.48
N PRO A 68 -16.11 -2.68 10.49
CA PRO A 68 -14.76 -2.88 9.99
C PRO A 68 -13.74 -2.71 11.11
N GLN A 69 -12.79 -3.66 11.22
CA GLN A 69 -11.79 -3.67 12.27
C GLN A 69 -10.38 -3.70 11.67
N GLU A 70 -9.52 -2.82 12.14
CA GLU A 70 -8.10 -2.95 11.84
C GLU A 70 -7.55 -4.17 12.58
N VAL A 71 -6.89 -5.07 11.84
CA VAL A 71 -6.30 -6.30 12.39
C VAL A 71 -4.79 -6.31 12.34
N GLY A 72 -4.18 -5.49 11.49
CA GLY A 72 -2.74 -5.36 11.40
C GLY A 72 -2.30 -4.15 10.61
N ARG A 73 -1.01 -3.82 10.76
CA ARG A 73 -0.34 -2.77 10.00
C ARG A 73 1.12 -3.08 9.80
N TRP A 74 1.68 -2.51 8.75
CA TRP A 74 3.11 -2.52 8.52
C TRP A 74 3.57 -1.15 8.00
N TRP A 75 4.77 -0.75 8.34
CA TRP A 75 5.40 0.49 7.89
C TRP A 75 6.86 0.27 7.60
N MET A 76 7.40 1.03 6.68
CA MET A 76 8.83 1.03 6.39
C MET A 76 9.58 1.65 7.58
N PRO A 77 10.68 1.03 8.04
CA PRO A 77 11.49 1.59 9.13
C PRO A 77 11.82 3.07 8.90
N GLY A 78 11.56 3.90 9.90
CA GLY A 78 11.67 5.36 9.82
C GLY A 78 10.34 6.09 9.66
N GLN A 79 9.22 5.38 9.41
CA GLN A 79 7.91 6.03 9.31
C GLN A 79 7.21 6.24 10.67
N TRP A 80 7.55 5.47 11.70
CA TRP A 80 6.87 5.59 13.00
C TRP A 80 7.51 6.68 13.88
N ILE A 81 7.18 7.93 13.58
CA ILE A 81 7.73 9.11 14.24
C ILE A 81 7.33 9.17 15.72
N ALA A 82 6.09 8.83 16.05
CA ALA A 82 5.63 8.81 17.45
C ALA A 82 6.34 7.73 18.29
N GLY A 83 6.88 6.69 17.67
CA GLY A 83 7.74 5.69 18.30
C GLY A 83 9.21 6.07 18.39
N GLY A 84 9.58 7.26 17.93
CA GLY A 84 10.96 7.75 17.94
C GLY A 84 11.79 7.34 16.74
N GLU A 85 11.19 6.72 15.72
CA GLU A 85 11.91 6.40 14.49
C GLU A 85 12.26 7.67 13.70
N THR A 86 13.40 7.62 13.03
CA THR A 86 13.83 8.68 12.12
C THR A 86 13.99 8.09 10.72
N PRO A 87 13.42 8.72 9.67
CA PRO A 87 13.59 8.29 8.30
C PRO A 87 15.07 8.17 7.91
N ALA A 88 15.47 6.99 7.41
CA ALA A 88 16.83 6.75 6.94
C ALA A 88 17.03 7.09 5.45
N TRP A 89 15.93 7.22 4.69
CA TRP A 89 15.97 7.61 3.27
C TRP A 89 16.31 9.08 3.08
N LYS A 90 16.88 9.40 1.93
CA LYS A 90 17.22 10.77 1.55
C LYS A 90 16.24 11.25 0.48
N GLY A 91 15.85 12.52 0.56
CA GLY A 91 14.99 13.16 -0.42
C GLY A 91 13.50 12.90 -0.19
N THR A 92 12.80 12.40 -1.20
CA THR A 92 11.33 12.25 -1.18
C THR A 92 10.88 11.14 -0.25
N ALA A 93 9.79 11.38 0.45
CA ALA A 93 9.27 10.45 1.45
C ALA A 93 8.87 9.09 0.86
N HIS A 94 9.34 8.02 1.49
CA HIS A 94 8.84 6.68 1.26
C HIS A 94 7.46 6.55 1.90
N ARG A 95 6.47 6.11 1.12
CA ARG A 95 5.11 5.92 1.59
C ARG A 95 4.45 4.76 0.85
N CYS A 96 3.63 3.99 1.56
CA CYS A 96 2.81 2.96 0.95
C CYS A 96 1.90 3.59 -0.10
N HIS A 97 1.88 3.02 -1.30
CA HIS A 97 1.00 3.46 -2.36
C HIS A 97 -0.11 2.44 -2.61
N HIS A 98 0.23 1.24 -3.07
CA HIS A 98 -0.76 0.25 -3.44
C HIS A 98 -0.36 -1.16 -2.96
N PRO A 99 -0.95 -1.67 -1.87
CA PRO A 99 -0.77 -3.04 -1.43
C PRO A 99 -1.70 -3.97 -2.23
N LEU A 100 -1.13 -5.00 -2.87
CA LEU A 100 -1.86 -5.99 -3.67
C LEU A 100 -1.61 -7.38 -3.10
N ARG A 101 -2.70 -8.11 -2.80
CA ARG A 101 -2.60 -9.46 -2.24
C ARG A 101 -2.53 -10.55 -3.30
N MET A 102 -1.64 -11.54 -3.09
CA MET A 102 -1.71 -12.84 -3.73
C MET A 102 -1.27 -13.93 -2.76
N GLY A 103 -2.17 -14.84 -2.41
CA GLY A 103 -1.90 -15.87 -1.39
C GLY A 103 -1.60 -15.26 -0.01
N ASN A 104 -0.51 -15.66 0.61
CA ASN A 104 -0.01 -15.14 1.88
C ASN A 104 1.02 -14.01 1.71
N ARG A 105 1.05 -13.39 0.54
CA ARG A 105 1.95 -12.26 0.25
C ARG A 105 1.18 -11.00 -0.06
N LEU A 106 1.75 -9.88 0.35
CA LEU A 106 1.30 -8.55 0.01
C LEU A 106 2.40 -7.84 -0.77
N TYR A 107 2.17 -7.64 -2.06
CA TYR A 107 3.08 -6.97 -2.97
C TYR A 107 2.73 -5.48 -2.94
N THR A 108 3.59 -4.70 -2.34
CA THR A 108 3.27 -3.32 -1.98
C THR A 108 4.22 -2.35 -2.65
N SER A 109 3.70 -1.50 -3.53
CA SER A 109 4.47 -0.36 -4.05
C SER A 109 4.64 0.70 -2.97
N TYR A 110 5.85 1.26 -2.89
CA TYR A 110 6.24 2.21 -1.86
C TYR A 110 6.81 3.49 -2.48
N TRP A 111 5.99 4.23 -3.14
CA TRP A 111 6.23 5.51 -3.83
C TRP A 111 7.70 5.69 -4.29
N HIS A 112 8.56 6.44 -3.57
CA HIS A 112 9.99 6.56 -3.86
C HIS A 112 10.86 5.51 -3.15
N GLY A 113 10.29 4.41 -2.69
CA GLY A 113 10.95 3.27 -2.06
C GLY A 113 10.79 1.97 -2.85
N GLY A 114 10.50 2.07 -4.17
CA GLY A 114 10.32 0.91 -5.01
C GLY A 114 9.15 0.04 -4.58
N PHE A 115 9.37 -1.24 -4.28
CA PHE A 115 8.36 -2.13 -3.72
C PHE A 115 8.90 -2.96 -2.57
N VAL A 116 7.98 -3.48 -1.76
CA VAL A 116 8.25 -4.48 -0.72
C VAL A 116 7.29 -5.66 -0.89
N ILE A 117 7.75 -6.84 -0.48
CA ILE A 117 6.94 -8.06 -0.37
C ILE A 117 6.83 -8.37 1.12
N LEU A 118 5.59 -8.46 1.61
CA LEU A 118 5.31 -8.78 3.01
C LEU A 118 4.69 -10.17 3.09
N ASP A 119 5.09 -10.93 4.11
CA ASP A 119 4.36 -12.11 4.57
C ASP A 119 3.19 -11.63 5.44
N ILE A 120 2.00 -12.14 5.14
CA ILE A 120 0.76 -11.84 5.84
C ILE A 120 0.05 -13.12 6.32
N GLU A 121 0.79 -14.21 6.53
CA GLU A 121 0.22 -15.42 7.13
C GLU A 121 -0.36 -15.08 8.52
N ASP A 122 0.38 -14.32 9.33
CA ASP A 122 -0.18 -13.62 10.49
C ASP A 122 -0.51 -12.16 10.12
N MET A 123 -1.77 -11.91 9.79
CA MET A 123 -2.23 -10.56 9.41
C MET A 123 -2.06 -9.51 10.52
N ALA A 124 -1.95 -9.93 11.78
CA ALA A 124 -1.72 -9.02 12.89
C ALA A 124 -0.25 -8.54 12.96
N ARG A 125 0.66 -9.29 12.35
CA ARG A 125 2.10 -9.02 12.33
C ARG A 125 2.70 -9.28 10.96
N PRO A 126 2.40 -8.44 9.95
CA PRO A 126 3.02 -8.56 8.64
C PRO A 126 4.54 -8.43 8.74
N GLU A 127 5.28 -9.31 8.07
CA GLU A 127 6.74 -9.34 8.11
C GLU A 127 7.34 -9.04 6.74
N LEU A 128 8.43 -8.29 6.72
CA LEU A 128 9.16 -8.01 5.47
C LEU A 128 9.88 -9.28 5.00
N VAL A 129 9.56 -9.72 3.79
CA VAL A 129 10.25 -10.82 3.10
C VAL A 129 11.39 -10.28 2.27
N SER A 130 11.09 -9.35 1.37
CA SER A 130 12.07 -8.73 0.47
C SER A 130 11.56 -7.39 -0.06
N GLY A 131 12.41 -6.71 -0.81
CA GLY A 131 12.05 -5.48 -1.50
C GLY A 131 13.18 -4.98 -2.39
N LEU A 132 12.86 -4.08 -3.30
CA LEU A 132 13.83 -3.47 -4.19
C LEU A 132 13.49 -1.99 -4.37
N ASP A 133 14.46 -1.12 -4.11
CA ASP A 133 14.38 0.31 -4.30
C ASP A 133 15.34 0.73 -5.41
N TRP A 134 14.85 1.49 -6.38
CA TRP A 134 15.64 2.06 -7.47
C TRP A 134 15.62 3.59 -7.50
N SER A 135 15.13 4.23 -6.47
CA SER A 135 15.07 5.68 -6.36
C SER A 135 16.02 6.22 -5.28
N PRO A 136 17.16 6.84 -5.61
CA PRO A 136 17.69 7.16 -6.93
C PRO A 136 18.36 5.96 -7.63
N PRO A 137 18.70 5.98 -8.94
CA PRO A 137 18.70 7.16 -9.81
C PRO A 137 17.39 7.42 -10.57
N PHE A 138 16.39 6.53 -10.46
CA PHE A 138 15.13 6.71 -11.18
C PHE A 138 14.17 7.57 -10.36
N PRO A 139 13.78 8.75 -10.87
CA PRO A 139 13.06 9.73 -10.06
C PRO A 139 11.56 9.48 -9.97
N CYS A 140 10.98 8.69 -10.89
CA CYS A 140 9.55 8.46 -10.92
C CYS A 140 9.12 7.52 -9.79
N PRO A 141 8.03 7.85 -9.08
CA PRO A 141 7.56 7.02 -7.98
C PRO A 141 6.95 5.70 -8.48
N THR A 142 7.11 4.65 -7.69
CA THR A 142 6.53 3.33 -7.96
C THR A 142 5.04 3.33 -7.63
N HIS A 143 4.22 3.08 -8.67
CA HIS A 143 2.76 3.14 -8.57
C HIS A 143 2.15 1.80 -8.15
N SER A 144 2.49 0.70 -8.82
CA SER A 144 1.90 -0.62 -8.59
C SER A 144 2.93 -1.72 -8.75
N ALA A 145 2.88 -2.74 -7.88
CA ALA A 145 3.67 -3.97 -7.97
C ALA A 145 2.70 -5.15 -8.13
N VAL A 146 2.47 -5.58 -9.36
CA VAL A 146 1.45 -6.59 -9.71
C VAL A 146 2.09 -7.96 -9.84
N PRO A 147 1.77 -8.94 -8.97
CA PRO A 147 2.29 -10.28 -9.11
C PRO A 147 1.70 -10.99 -10.33
N VAL A 148 2.55 -11.66 -11.11
CA VAL A 148 2.09 -12.55 -12.18
C VAL A 148 1.54 -13.82 -11.52
N PRO A 149 0.27 -14.20 -11.76
CA PRO A 149 -0.40 -15.25 -10.99
C PRO A 149 0.01 -16.68 -11.39
N PHE A 150 1.03 -16.84 -12.20
CA PHE A 150 1.58 -18.12 -12.65
C PHE A 150 3.08 -18.02 -12.89
N GLU A 151 3.78 -19.14 -12.79
CA GLU A 151 5.20 -19.20 -13.12
C GLU A 151 5.44 -19.20 -14.63
N ILE A 152 6.49 -18.50 -15.05
CA ILE A 152 6.99 -18.49 -16.42
C ILE A 152 8.35 -19.18 -16.42
N ASN A 153 8.46 -20.34 -17.06
CA ASN A 153 9.69 -21.14 -17.07
C ASN A 153 10.24 -21.45 -15.66
N GLY A 154 9.33 -21.74 -14.71
CA GLY A 154 9.70 -22.05 -13.32
C GLY A 154 10.14 -20.84 -12.50
N ARG A 155 9.80 -19.64 -12.93
CA ARG A 155 10.13 -18.38 -12.25
C ARG A 155 8.89 -17.55 -11.94
N LYS A 156 8.94 -16.84 -10.82
CA LYS A 156 7.91 -15.89 -10.38
C LYS A 156 8.32 -14.47 -10.76
N TYR A 157 7.36 -13.67 -11.22
CA TYR A 157 7.61 -12.31 -11.66
C TYR A 157 6.63 -11.31 -11.07
N LEU A 158 7.13 -10.09 -10.87
CA LEU A 158 6.31 -8.90 -10.69
C LEU A 158 6.38 -8.03 -11.95
N VAL A 159 5.24 -7.46 -12.32
CA VAL A 159 5.17 -6.32 -13.23
C VAL A 159 5.01 -5.08 -12.37
N VAL A 160 6.01 -4.22 -12.34
CA VAL A 160 6.01 -3.02 -11.52
C VAL A 160 5.96 -1.81 -12.44
N SER A 161 5.05 -0.89 -12.18
CA SER A 161 4.92 0.35 -12.95
C SER A 161 5.29 1.55 -12.11
N ASP A 162 6.09 2.44 -12.67
CA ASP A 162 6.28 3.79 -12.13
C ASP A 162 5.17 4.72 -12.64
N GLU A 163 5.03 5.88 -12.01
CA GLU A 163 4.09 6.94 -12.39
C GLU A 163 4.84 8.24 -12.68
N ASP A 164 4.74 8.76 -13.92
CA ASP A 164 5.27 10.07 -14.26
C ASP A 164 4.26 11.16 -13.86
N VAL A 165 4.32 11.55 -12.58
CA VAL A 165 3.39 12.55 -12.02
C VAL A 165 3.73 13.99 -12.39
N PHE A 166 4.92 14.23 -12.97
CA PHE A 166 5.38 15.61 -13.15
C PHE A 166 5.63 16.02 -14.59
N GLN A 167 5.74 15.08 -15.55
CA GLN A 167 6.01 15.34 -16.99
C GLN A 167 7.15 16.35 -17.27
N LEU A 168 7.96 16.69 -16.27
CA LEU A 168 8.90 17.80 -16.28
C LEU A 168 10.30 17.39 -15.80
N PHE A 169 10.53 16.13 -15.49
CA PHE A 169 11.86 15.70 -15.06
C PHE A 169 12.81 15.62 -16.26
N PRO A 170 13.93 16.32 -16.21
CA PRO A 170 15.01 16.14 -17.19
C PRO A 170 15.78 14.82 -16.97
N GLY A 171 15.12 13.79 -16.50
CA GLY A 171 15.66 12.49 -16.12
C GLY A 171 15.04 11.34 -16.90
N PRO A 172 15.35 10.09 -16.53
CA PRO A 172 14.71 8.93 -17.12
C PRO A 172 13.19 9.00 -16.91
N PRO A 173 12.39 8.63 -17.92
CA PRO A 173 10.94 8.58 -17.80
C PRO A 173 10.50 7.48 -16.82
N ALA A 174 9.20 7.42 -16.52
CA ALA A 174 8.61 6.30 -15.84
C ALA A 174 8.76 5.00 -16.65
N PHE A 175 9.00 3.89 -15.96
CA PHE A 175 9.22 2.58 -16.56
C PHE A 175 8.15 1.59 -16.14
N VAL A 176 8.03 0.53 -16.95
CA VAL A 176 7.47 -0.74 -16.51
C VAL A 176 8.63 -1.71 -16.30
N TRP A 177 8.75 -2.22 -15.10
CA TRP A 177 9.81 -3.14 -14.67
C TRP A 177 9.27 -4.57 -14.66
N ILE A 178 10.05 -5.51 -15.15
CA ILE A 178 9.78 -6.94 -14.96
C ILE A 178 10.83 -7.46 -13.98
N VAL A 179 10.39 -7.82 -12.80
CA VAL A 179 11.27 -8.21 -11.69
C VAL A 179 11.11 -9.70 -11.42
N ASP A 180 12.21 -10.45 -11.46
CA ASP A 180 12.24 -11.85 -11.03
C ASP A 180 12.27 -11.91 -9.50
N VAL A 181 11.25 -12.52 -8.91
CA VAL A 181 11.07 -12.67 -7.46
C VAL A 181 11.01 -14.16 -7.05
N THR A 182 11.64 -15.02 -7.83
CA THR A 182 11.67 -16.48 -7.58
C THR A 182 12.32 -16.82 -6.24
N MET A 183 13.29 -16.00 -5.80
CA MET A 183 14.07 -16.17 -4.57
C MET A 183 13.70 -15.11 -3.51
N GLU A 184 12.41 -14.83 -3.38
CA GLU A 184 11.88 -13.93 -2.35
C GLU A 184 12.17 -14.40 -0.92
#